data_ec67569cfc2ceb4f252a6180690e867f
#
_entry.id   ec67569cfc2ceb4f252a6180690e867f
#
_cell.length_a   1.000
_cell.length_b   1.000
_cell.length_c   1.000
_cell.angle_alpha   90.00
_cell.angle_beta   90.00
_cell.angle_gamma   90.00
#
_symmetry.space_group_name_H-M   'P 1'
#
loop_
_entity.id
_entity.type
_entity.pdbx_description
1 polymer ?
#
loop_
_entity_poly.entity_id
_entity_poly.type
_entity_poly.pdbx_seq_one_letter_code
_entity_poly.pdbx_strand_id
1 'polypeptide(L)'
;MAITIRDVAKRAGVAPSTVSRVIADNPSISEKTKNKVRTVMKEMNYFPNIYAQGLASAHSKTFGLVLPLASDAFYQNPFFPTVLRGINFEMAKHDYSILLSVGLDDDQRQKHIEKIVNGKQVEGLIFLYASKKDPLLRFAQKVNCPAVVIGSPDNTKVHFVDNDNELIGYQATASLIQQGCQRIAYIGGDMKQFFIADRHKGYERALKDHELAYDPKRIYNDFAFLPSDGYNLAKDTLDLENIDGMVISDELVSEGIRAYLETQDNLNIKTVTFSAFKQDQISQKNNDAYINLNSHIIGARAVDILFEALDPEQASTRFIHEYVDADPHTF
;
A
#
# COMPACT_ATOMS: atom_id res chain seq x y z
N MET A 1 -0.07 -17.86 38.74
CA MET A 1 0.49 -18.76 37.71
C MET A 1 -0.36 -18.62 36.44
N ALA A 2 0.23 -18.63 35.30
CA ALA A 2 -0.54 -18.61 34.04
C ALA A 2 -1.27 -19.94 33.85
N ILE A 3 -2.54 -19.88 33.46
CA ILE A 3 -3.36 -21.06 33.20
C ILE A 3 -2.85 -21.73 31.92
N THR A 4 -2.71 -23.04 31.94
CA THR A 4 -2.17 -23.84 30.85
C THR A 4 -3.26 -24.72 30.20
N ILE A 5 -2.98 -25.22 28.99
CA ILE A 5 -3.86 -26.18 28.31
C ILE A 5 -4.12 -27.44 29.18
N ARG A 6 -3.16 -27.83 30.04
CA ARG A 6 -3.30 -28.96 30.96
C ARG A 6 -4.32 -28.67 32.04
N ASP A 7 -4.39 -27.43 32.53
CA ASP A 7 -5.36 -27.03 33.57
C ASP A 7 -6.78 -27.03 33.00
N VAL A 8 -6.96 -26.53 31.74
CA VAL A 8 -8.24 -26.63 31.03
C VAL A 8 -8.65 -28.08 30.83
N ALA A 9 -7.73 -28.93 30.37
CA ALA A 9 -7.98 -30.36 30.17
C ALA A 9 -8.43 -31.05 31.43
N LYS A 10 -7.74 -30.81 32.56
CA LYS A 10 -8.09 -31.34 33.87
C LYS A 10 -9.49 -30.88 34.32
N ARG A 11 -9.80 -29.60 34.16
CA ARG A 11 -11.10 -29.01 34.55
C ARG A 11 -12.23 -29.52 33.66
N ALA A 12 -11.97 -29.69 32.33
CA ALA A 12 -12.95 -30.22 31.38
C ALA A 12 -13.09 -31.73 31.44
N GLY A 13 -12.21 -32.48 32.13
CA GLY A 13 -12.22 -33.94 32.20
C GLY A 13 -11.90 -34.60 30.86
N VAL A 14 -10.96 -34.03 30.08
CA VAL A 14 -10.52 -34.51 28.78
C VAL A 14 -8.99 -34.54 28.68
N ALA A 15 -8.42 -35.18 27.68
CA ALA A 15 -6.99 -35.13 27.42
C ALA A 15 -6.56 -33.74 26.89
N PRO A 16 -5.31 -33.31 27.15
CA PRO A 16 -4.79 -32.06 26.58
C PRO A 16 -4.83 -32.04 25.04
N SER A 17 -4.63 -33.18 24.40
CA SER A 17 -4.77 -33.31 22.93
C SER A 17 -6.21 -33.09 22.45
N THR A 18 -7.22 -33.43 23.26
CA THR A 18 -8.62 -33.12 22.96
C THR A 18 -8.89 -31.64 23.04
N VAL A 19 -8.35 -30.94 24.05
CA VAL A 19 -8.43 -29.47 24.13
C VAL A 19 -7.78 -28.82 22.92
N SER A 20 -6.59 -29.27 22.51
CA SER A 20 -5.91 -28.78 21.30
C SER A 20 -6.76 -28.95 20.04
N ARG A 21 -7.39 -30.13 19.86
CA ARG A 21 -8.29 -30.40 18.74
C ARG A 21 -9.56 -29.53 18.79
N VAL A 22 -10.09 -29.24 19.97
CA VAL A 22 -11.24 -28.33 20.12
C VAL A 22 -10.86 -26.90 19.75
N ILE A 23 -9.67 -26.46 20.16
CA ILE A 23 -9.14 -25.13 19.77
C ILE A 23 -8.98 -25.02 18.25
N ALA A 24 -8.51 -26.10 17.60
CA ALA A 24 -8.39 -26.20 16.13
C ALA A 24 -9.72 -26.49 15.41
N ASP A 25 -10.84 -26.49 16.13
CA ASP A 25 -12.19 -26.82 15.62
C ASP A 25 -12.28 -28.15 14.83
N ASN A 26 -11.46 -29.12 15.18
CA ASN A 26 -11.33 -30.38 14.47
C ASN A 26 -12.69 -31.12 14.35
N PRO A 27 -13.12 -31.50 13.16
CA PRO A 27 -14.43 -32.15 12.93
C PRO A 27 -14.57 -33.52 13.60
N SER A 28 -13.47 -34.20 13.97
CA SER A 28 -13.52 -35.47 14.69
C SER A 28 -14.01 -35.35 16.15
N ILE A 29 -14.13 -34.13 16.69
CA ILE A 29 -14.60 -33.90 18.07
C ILE A 29 -16.08 -33.49 18.03
N SER A 30 -16.88 -34.21 18.87
CA SER A 30 -18.31 -33.90 18.95
C SER A 30 -18.60 -32.50 19.45
N GLU A 31 -19.68 -31.88 18.97
CA GLU A 31 -20.11 -30.56 19.40
C GLU A 31 -20.34 -30.45 20.92
N LYS A 32 -20.84 -31.54 21.53
CA LYS A 32 -20.98 -31.62 22.99
C LYS A 32 -19.63 -31.44 23.72
N THR A 33 -18.56 -32.05 23.19
CA THR A 33 -17.22 -31.95 23.76
C THR A 33 -16.63 -30.56 23.48
N LYS A 34 -16.81 -30.05 22.25
CA LYS A 34 -16.37 -28.70 21.89
C LYS A 34 -16.97 -27.65 22.81
N ASN A 35 -18.28 -27.69 23.01
CA ASN A 35 -18.99 -26.74 23.87
C ASN A 35 -18.54 -26.83 25.33
N LYS A 36 -18.34 -28.06 25.87
CA LYS A 36 -17.83 -28.26 27.23
C LYS A 36 -16.46 -27.62 27.42
N VAL A 37 -15.53 -27.87 26.50
CA VAL A 37 -14.17 -27.35 26.58
C VAL A 37 -14.17 -25.82 26.43
N ARG A 38 -14.91 -25.27 25.46
CA ARG A 38 -15.04 -23.81 25.24
C ARG A 38 -15.61 -23.09 26.47
N THR A 39 -16.60 -23.70 27.14
CA THR A 39 -17.14 -23.15 28.40
C THR A 39 -16.08 -23.11 29.47
N VAL A 40 -15.34 -24.19 29.71
CA VAL A 40 -14.25 -24.24 30.69
C VAL A 40 -13.14 -23.24 30.37
N MET A 41 -12.76 -23.09 29.08
CA MET A 41 -11.78 -22.07 28.67
C MET A 41 -12.25 -20.66 29.05
N LYS A 42 -13.53 -20.34 28.80
CA LYS A 42 -14.14 -19.06 29.14
C LYS A 42 -14.18 -18.84 30.67
N GLU A 43 -14.62 -19.83 31.45
CA GLU A 43 -14.67 -19.77 32.92
C GLU A 43 -13.28 -19.57 33.53
N MET A 44 -12.26 -20.18 32.95
CA MET A 44 -10.88 -20.08 33.42
C MET A 44 -10.14 -18.87 32.85
N ASN A 45 -10.77 -18.07 31.96
CA ASN A 45 -10.13 -16.98 31.23
C ASN A 45 -8.84 -17.45 30.51
N TYR A 46 -8.89 -18.65 29.95
CA TYR A 46 -7.78 -19.26 29.23
C TYR A 46 -7.82 -18.85 27.76
N PHE A 47 -6.78 -18.19 27.31
CA PHE A 47 -6.55 -17.87 25.91
C PHE A 47 -5.44 -18.77 25.37
N PRO A 48 -5.67 -19.47 24.25
CA PRO A 48 -4.64 -20.29 23.64
C PRO A 48 -3.45 -19.43 23.22
N ASN A 49 -2.25 -19.94 23.42
CA ASN A 49 -1.05 -19.28 22.95
C ASN A 49 -0.94 -19.45 21.44
N ILE A 50 -1.03 -18.35 20.69
CA ILE A 50 -0.96 -18.29 19.23
C ILE A 50 0.34 -18.91 18.70
N TYR A 51 1.47 -18.65 19.37
CA TYR A 51 2.76 -19.24 18.99
C TYR A 51 2.80 -20.76 19.14
N ALA A 52 2.16 -21.28 20.21
CA ALA A 52 2.06 -22.75 20.40
C ALA A 52 1.10 -23.39 19.38
N GLN A 53 0.08 -22.68 18.94
CA GLN A 53 -0.82 -23.14 17.88
C GLN A 53 -0.12 -23.12 16.51
N GLY A 54 0.59 -22.05 16.18
CA GLY A 54 1.38 -21.93 14.94
C GLY A 54 2.42 -23.05 14.80
N LEU A 55 3.08 -23.42 15.90
CA LEU A 55 3.99 -24.58 15.93
C LEU A 55 3.28 -25.92 15.67
N ALA A 56 2.03 -26.06 16.10
CA ALA A 56 1.26 -27.28 15.95
C ALA A 56 0.56 -27.40 14.57
N SER A 57 0.16 -26.26 13.98
CA SER A 57 -0.57 -26.20 12.70
C SER A 57 0.34 -25.87 11.50
N ALA A 58 1.59 -25.49 11.72
CA ALA A 58 2.50 -24.90 10.73
C ALA A 58 2.00 -23.58 10.10
N HIS A 59 0.93 -22.97 10.66
CA HIS A 59 0.34 -21.71 10.19
C HIS A 59 0.45 -20.64 11.28
N SER A 60 1.09 -19.50 10.94
CA SER A 60 1.22 -18.37 11.88
C SER A 60 0.02 -17.43 11.86
N LYS A 61 -0.84 -17.53 10.85
CA LYS A 61 -1.94 -16.58 10.57
C LYS A 61 -1.46 -15.13 10.64
N THR A 62 -0.30 -14.87 10.09
CA THR A 62 0.32 -13.55 10.16
C THR A 62 1.00 -13.23 8.83
N PHE A 63 0.75 -12.03 8.31
CA PHE A 63 1.52 -11.49 7.19
C PHE A 63 2.49 -10.42 7.67
N GLY A 64 3.67 -10.41 7.10
CA GLY A 64 4.65 -9.36 7.33
C GLY A 64 4.41 -8.17 6.41
N LEU A 65 4.33 -6.97 6.98
CA LEU A 65 4.22 -5.73 6.21
C LEU A 65 5.58 -5.06 6.14
N VAL A 66 6.13 -4.97 4.94
CA VAL A 66 7.43 -4.36 4.67
C VAL A 66 7.22 -2.89 4.29
N LEU A 67 7.58 -2.01 5.23
CA LEU A 67 7.47 -0.56 5.03
C LEU A 67 8.69 -0.04 4.25
N PRO A 68 8.57 1.06 3.47
CA PRO A 68 9.74 1.80 3.01
C PRO A 68 10.57 2.32 4.19
N LEU A 69 11.77 2.82 3.93
CA LEU A 69 12.54 3.49 4.98
C LEU A 69 11.74 4.66 5.55
N ALA A 70 11.76 4.76 6.87
CA ALA A 70 11.01 5.78 7.59
C ALA A 70 11.48 7.20 7.18
N SER A 71 10.54 8.03 6.76
CA SER A 71 10.74 9.44 6.48
C SER A 71 9.50 10.22 6.89
N ASP A 72 9.61 11.51 7.10
CA ASP A 72 8.46 12.35 7.43
C ASP A 72 7.41 12.30 6.31
N ALA A 73 7.84 12.31 5.05
CA ALA A 73 6.97 12.17 3.90
C ALA A 73 6.18 10.85 3.91
N PHE A 74 6.79 9.73 4.31
CA PHE A 74 6.09 8.46 4.44
C PHE A 74 4.98 8.53 5.49
N TYR A 75 5.28 9.06 6.68
CA TYR A 75 4.29 9.10 7.76
C TYR A 75 3.16 10.11 7.56
N GLN A 76 3.41 11.18 6.81
CA GLN A 76 2.41 12.22 6.53
C GLN A 76 1.55 11.87 5.32
N ASN A 77 2.05 11.09 4.35
CA ASN A 77 1.36 10.82 3.10
C ASN A 77 0.10 9.97 3.33
N PRO A 78 -1.10 10.45 2.97
CA PRO A 78 -2.37 9.76 3.21
C PRO A 78 -2.54 8.45 2.42
N PHE A 79 -1.70 8.20 1.41
CA PHE A 79 -1.70 6.94 0.67
C PHE A 79 -1.48 5.74 1.60
N PHE A 80 -0.45 5.78 2.44
CA PHE A 80 -0.07 4.64 3.28
C PHE A 80 -1.13 4.27 4.33
N PRO A 81 -1.68 5.18 5.15
CA PRO A 81 -2.76 4.85 6.07
C PRO A 81 -4.04 4.39 5.35
N THR A 82 -4.30 4.88 4.13
CA THR A 82 -5.45 4.45 3.33
C THR A 82 -5.27 3.02 2.80
N VAL A 83 -4.09 2.67 2.33
CA VAL A 83 -3.70 1.29 1.97
C VAL A 83 -3.79 0.37 3.18
N LEU A 84 -3.23 0.77 4.33
CA LEU A 84 -3.31 0.01 5.58
C LEU A 84 -4.74 -0.26 6.02
N ARG A 85 -5.66 0.68 5.82
CA ARG A 85 -7.10 0.47 6.07
C ARG A 85 -7.65 -0.65 5.21
N GLY A 86 -7.31 -0.71 3.93
CA GLY A 86 -7.70 -1.78 3.02
C GLY A 86 -7.14 -3.14 3.44
N ILE A 87 -5.85 -3.20 3.74
CA ILE A 87 -5.17 -4.38 4.25
C ILE A 87 -5.85 -4.88 5.53
N ASN A 88 -6.05 -4.02 6.52
CA ASN A 88 -6.70 -4.38 7.79
C ASN A 88 -8.11 -4.92 7.60
N PHE A 89 -8.90 -4.28 6.73
CA PHE A 89 -10.26 -4.72 6.46
C PHE A 89 -10.29 -6.15 5.89
N GLU A 90 -9.41 -6.47 4.96
CA GLU A 90 -9.36 -7.79 4.34
C GLU A 90 -8.78 -8.85 5.29
N MET A 91 -7.68 -8.54 5.99
CA MET A 91 -7.07 -9.42 6.99
C MET A 91 -8.04 -9.84 8.09
N ALA A 92 -8.89 -8.90 8.55
CA ALA A 92 -9.87 -9.18 9.61
C ALA A 92 -10.90 -10.23 9.22
N LYS A 93 -11.27 -10.33 7.94
CA LYS A 93 -12.21 -11.36 7.43
C LYS A 93 -11.63 -12.78 7.58
N HIS A 94 -10.32 -12.91 7.54
CA HIS A 94 -9.60 -14.18 7.58
C HIS A 94 -9.02 -14.51 8.96
N ASP A 95 -9.22 -13.66 9.97
CA ASP A 95 -8.62 -13.83 11.31
C ASP A 95 -7.08 -13.90 11.25
N TYR A 96 -6.47 -13.04 10.40
CA TYR A 96 -5.03 -12.89 10.26
C TYR A 96 -4.53 -11.62 10.95
N SER A 97 -3.29 -11.64 11.40
CA SER A 97 -2.59 -10.52 12.01
C SER A 97 -1.53 -9.91 11.09
N ILE A 98 -1.16 -8.67 11.34
CA ILE A 98 -0.07 -7.99 10.63
C ILE A 98 1.13 -7.86 11.55
N LEU A 99 2.31 -8.23 11.07
CA LEU A 99 3.59 -7.97 11.71
C LEU A 99 4.34 -6.90 10.92
N LEU A 100 4.52 -5.72 11.53
CA LEU A 100 5.26 -4.64 10.87
C LEU A 100 6.77 -4.93 10.88
N SER A 101 7.42 -4.78 9.73
CA SER A 101 8.88 -4.79 9.68
C SER A 101 9.43 -3.48 10.25
N VAL A 102 10.44 -3.59 11.09
CA VAL A 102 11.08 -2.43 11.71
C VAL A 102 12.57 -2.39 11.35
N GLY A 103 13.12 -1.19 11.24
CA GLY A 103 14.55 -0.95 11.02
C GLY A 103 14.78 0.51 10.63
N LEU A 104 15.85 1.10 11.16
CA LEU A 104 16.24 2.48 10.88
C LEU A 104 17.06 2.60 9.58
N ASP A 105 17.57 1.47 9.10
CA ASP A 105 18.36 1.34 7.90
C ASP A 105 18.07 0.02 7.17
N ASP A 106 18.60 -0.15 5.98
CA ASP A 106 18.37 -1.34 5.15
C ASP A 106 18.92 -2.62 5.79
N ASP A 107 20.04 -2.56 6.49
CA ASP A 107 20.64 -3.70 7.17
C ASP A 107 19.77 -4.22 8.31
N GLN A 108 19.21 -3.32 9.12
CA GLN A 108 18.31 -3.69 10.22
C GLN A 108 17.00 -4.26 9.67
N ARG A 109 16.44 -3.64 8.63
CA ARG A 109 15.23 -4.15 7.95
C ARG A 109 15.47 -5.55 7.40
N GLN A 110 16.59 -5.77 6.71
CA GLN A 110 16.93 -7.08 6.17
C GLN A 110 17.04 -8.12 7.27
N LYS A 111 17.80 -7.87 8.33
CA LYS A 111 17.94 -8.78 9.48
C LYS A 111 16.59 -9.09 10.13
N HIS A 112 15.72 -8.10 10.25
CA HIS A 112 14.38 -8.31 10.81
C HIS A 112 13.52 -9.20 9.92
N ILE A 113 13.46 -8.92 8.61
CA ILE A 113 12.70 -9.74 7.65
C ILE A 113 13.24 -11.17 7.61
N GLU A 114 14.56 -11.36 7.55
CA GLU A 114 15.16 -12.68 7.61
C GLU A 114 14.78 -13.44 8.88
N LYS A 115 14.77 -12.77 10.02
CA LYS A 115 14.38 -13.36 11.31
C LYS A 115 12.91 -13.81 11.32
N ILE A 116 11.97 -12.97 10.88
CA ILE A 116 10.53 -13.31 10.94
C ILE A 116 10.15 -14.36 9.91
N VAL A 117 10.77 -14.36 8.73
CA VAL A 117 10.53 -15.35 7.68
C VAL A 117 11.15 -16.69 8.05
N ASN A 118 12.46 -16.74 8.38
CA ASN A 118 13.13 -17.98 8.78
C ASN A 118 12.57 -18.55 10.08
N GLY A 119 12.10 -17.68 10.99
CA GLY A 119 11.42 -18.07 12.23
C GLY A 119 9.96 -18.49 12.04
N LYS A 120 9.45 -18.55 10.80
CA LYS A 120 8.05 -18.90 10.46
C LYS A 120 7.02 -18.08 11.25
N GLN A 121 7.35 -16.81 11.53
CA GLN A 121 6.45 -15.89 12.21
C GLN A 121 5.42 -15.28 11.24
N VAL A 122 5.71 -15.33 9.94
CA VAL A 122 4.84 -14.86 8.87
C VAL A 122 4.69 -15.93 7.79
N GLU A 123 3.54 -15.95 7.11
CA GLU A 123 3.22 -16.85 6.00
C GLU A 123 3.48 -16.22 4.64
N GLY A 124 3.55 -14.90 4.59
CA GLY A 124 3.83 -14.13 3.40
C GLY A 124 4.15 -12.68 3.73
N LEU A 125 4.58 -11.92 2.73
CA LEU A 125 5.01 -10.54 2.87
C LEU A 125 4.23 -9.62 1.93
N ILE A 126 3.78 -8.47 2.45
CA ILE A 126 3.21 -7.37 1.68
C ILE A 126 4.24 -6.24 1.68
N PHE A 127 4.75 -5.87 0.52
CA PHE A 127 5.66 -4.75 0.34
C PHE A 127 4.83 -3.51 -0.03
N LEU A 128 4.87 -2.45 0.79
CA LEU A 128 4.22 -1.17 0.44
C LEU A 128 4.98 -0.38 -0.64
N TYR A 129 6.18 -0.81 -0.95
CA TYR A 129 7.04 -0.29 -2.01
C TYR A 129 8.17 -1.29 -2.25
N ALA A 130 8.64 -1.40 -3.48
CA ALA A 130 9.86 -2.11 -3.80
C ALA A 130 10.76 -1.25 -4.69
N SER A 131 12.02 -1.15 -4.32
CA SER A 131 13.02 -0.46 -5.12
C SER A 131 13.50 -1.33 -6.30
N LYS A 132 14.18 -0.71 -7.25
CA LYS A 132 14.82 -1.46 -8.34
C LYS A 132 15.82 -2.48 -7.77
N LYS A 133 15.65 -3.75 -8.13
CA LYS A 133 16.46 -4.87 -7.59
C LYS A 133 16.42 -4.96 -6.06
N ASP A 134 15.26 -4.76 -5.46
CA ASP A 134 15.07 -4.77 -4.01
C ASP A 134 15.66 -6.02 -3.35
N PRO A 135 16.57 -5.88 -2.35
CA PRO A 135 17.23 -7.02 -1.72
C PRO A 135 16.28 -7.87 -0.88
N LEU A 136 15.28 -7.27 -0.22
CA LEU A 136 14.30 -7.97 0.61
C LEU A 136 13.37 -8.81 -0.25
N LEU A 137 12.94 -8.28 -1.40
CA LEU A 137 12.12 -9.01 -2.35
C LEU A 137 12.88 -10.20 -2.94
N ARG A 138 14.17 -10.03 -3.28
CA ARG A 138 15.03 -11.12 -3.72
C ARG A 138 15.25 -12.18 -2.64
N PHE A 139 15.36 -11.77 -1.38
CA PHE A 139 15.45 -12.71 -0.27
C PHE A 139 14.15 -13.51 -0.16
N ALA A 140 12.97 -12.88 -0.16
CA ALA A 140 11.68 -13.57 -0.11
C ALA A 140 11.54 -14.60 -1.23
N GLN A 141 11.92 -14.26 -2.45
CA GLN A 141 11.93 -15.18 -3.60
C GLN A 141 12.89 -16.36 -3.39
N LYS A 142 14.10 -16.11 -2.89
CA LYS A 142 15.12 -17.14 -2.64
C LYS A 142 14.66 -18.20 -1.63
N VAL A 143 13.88 -17.80 -0.62
CA VAL A 143 13.38 -18.70 0.42
C VAL A 143 11.96 -19.19 0.15
N ASN A 144 11.41 -18.90 -1.05
CA ASN A 144 10.04 -19.22 -1.44
C ASN A 144 8.98 -18.70 -0.45
N CYS A 145 9.19 -17.53 0.13
CA CYS A 145 8.18 -16.84 0.92
C CYS A 145 7.24 -16.08 -0.03
N PRO A 146 5.93 -16.39 -0.03
CA PRO A 146 4.97 -15.65 -0.84
C PRO A 146 5.06 -14.15 -0.59
N ALA A 147 5.05 -13.36 -1.65
CA ALA A 147 5.18 -11.91 -1.55
C ALA A 147 4.34 -11.20 -2.61
N VAL A 148 3.72 -10.10 -2.21
CA VAL A 148 3.03 -9.16 -3.09
C VAL A 148 3.60 -7.77 -2.91
N VAL A 149 3.75 -7.03 -4.01
CA VAL A 149 4.21 -5.63 -4.00
C VAL A 149 3.03 -4.72 -4.30
N ILE A 150 2.85 -3.69 -3.52
CA ILE A 150 2.01 -2.55 -3.85
C ILE A 150 2.88 -1.58 -4.65
N GLY A 151 2.53 -1.39 -5.91
CA GLY A 151 3.36 -0.74 -6.92
C GLY A 151 3.81 -1.73 -7.99
N SER A 152 4.13 -1.23 -9.18
CA SER A 152 4.60 -2.02 -10.34
C SER A 152 6.12 -2.12 -10.32
N PRO A 153 6.72 -3.21 -9.80
CA PRO A 153 8.18 -3.37 -9.78
C PRO A 153 8.71 -3.74 -11.17
N ASP A 154 10.00 -3.52 -11.40
CA ASP A 154 10.69 -3.97 -12.64
C ASP A 154 10.84 -5.49 -12.75
N ASN A 155 10.48 -6.22 -11.69
CA ASN A 155 10.55 -7.67 -11.62
C ASN A 155 9.19 -8.31 -11.92
N THR A 156 9.06 -8.94 -13.07
CA THR A 156 7.82 -9.64 -13.46
C THR A 156 7.62 -10.99 -12.76
N LYS A 157 8.57 -11.43 -11.94
CA LYS A 157 8.49 -12.70 -11.18
C LYS A 157 8.07 -12.47 -9.73
N VAL A 158 7.09 -11.60 -9.52
CA VAL A 158 6.48 -11.31 -8.22
C VAL A 158 5.03 -10.89 -8.44
N HIS A 159 4.16 -11.18 -7.49
CA HIS A 159 2.80 -10.65 -7.53
C HIS A 159 2.84 -9.15 -7.24
N PHE A 160 2.03 -8.38 -7.94
CA PHE A 160 1.86 -6.98 -7.61
C PHE A 160 0.43 -6.49 -7.86
N VAL A 161 0.10 -5.40 -7.18
CA VAL A 161 -1.11 -4.60 -7.40
C VAL A 161 -0.74 -3.13 -7.39
N ASP A 162 -1.22 -2.38 -8.39
CA ASP A 162 -0.96 -0.95 -8.55
C ASP A 162 -2.11 -0.27 -9.30
N ASN A 163 -2.03 1.03 -9.53
CA ASN A 163 -2.76 1.69 -10.61
C ASN A 163 -1.96 1.60 -11.91
N ASP A 164 -2.62 1.70 -13.06
CA ASP A 164 -1.92 1.98 -14.33
C ASP A 164 -1.42 3.44 -14.31
N ASN A 165 -0.22 3.63 -13.75
CA ASN A 165 0.34 4.97 -13.54
C ASN A 165 0.61 5.72 -14.84
N GLU A 166 0.90 5.04 -15.96
CA GLU A 166 1.03 5.69 -17.27
C GLU A 166 -0.34 6.17 -17.75
N LEU A 167 -1.37 5.33 -17.64
CA LEU A 167 -2.72 5.71 -18.03
C LEU A 167 -3.25 6.90 -17.22
N ILE A 168 -3.10 6.87 -15.90
CA ILE A 168 -3.60 7.99 -15.06
C ILE A 168 -2.80 9.28 -15.26
N GLY A 169 -1.49 9.19 -15.53
CA GLY A 169 -0.68 10.33 -15.92
C GLY A 169 -1.15 10.96 -17.24
N TYR A 170 -1.51 10.09 -18.20
CA TYR A 170 -2.13 10.53 -19.45
C TYR A 170 -3.48 11.23 -19.20
N GLN A 171 -4.37 10.62 -18.43
CA GLN A 171 -5.70 11.17 -18.15
C GLN A 171 -5.63 12.52 -17.42
N ALA A 172 -4.72 12.67 -16.44
CA ALA A 172 -4.49 13.91 -15.75
C ALA A 172 -4.09 15.04 -16.70
N THR A 173 -3.17 14.76 -17.60
CA THR A 173 -2.67 15.74 -18.57
C THR A 173 -3.72 16.07 -19.62
N ALA A 174 -4.38 15.05 -20.18
CA ALA A 174 -5.44 15.22 -21.17
C ALA A 174 -6.61 16.05 -20.64
N SER A 175 -6.98 15.90 -19.35
CA SER A 175 -8.04 16.71 -18.76
C SER A 175 -7.68 18.20 -18.70
N LEU A 176 -6.43 18.55 -18.38
CA LEU A 176 -5.95 19.93 -18.45
C LEU A 176 -5.98 20.48 -19.87
N ILE A 177 -5.58 19.70 -20.85
CA ILE A 177 -5.61 20.08 -22.27
C ILE A 177 -7.05 20.35 -22.73
N GLN A 178 -8.00 19.50 -22.35
CA GLN A 178 -9.44 19.69 -22.62
C GLN A 178 -9.99 20.99 -22.01
N GLN A 179 -9.40 21.42 -20.91
CA GLN A 179 -9.71 22.70 -20.25
C GLN A 179 -8.98 23.90 -20.88
N GLY A 180 -8.29 23.71 -22.00
CA GLY A 180 -7.59 24.75 -22.75
C GLY A 180 -6.18 25.07 -22.26
N CYS A 181 -5.60 24.29 -21.33
CA CYS A 181 -4.21 24.49 -20.94
C CYS A 181 -3.25 24.09 -22.06
N GLN A 182 -2.23 24.90 -22.27
CA GLN A 182 -1.20 24.68 -23.30
C GLN A 182 0.22 24.65 -22.74
N ARG A 183 0.42 25.21 -21.54
CA ARG A 183 1.71 25.33 -20.87
C ARG A 183 1.65 24.55 -19.55
N ILE A 184 1.58 23.23 -19.69
CA ILE A 184 1.36 22.34 -18.56
C ILE A 184 2.70 21.96 -17.93
N ALA A 185 2.84 22.11 -16.61
CA ALA A 185 3.97 21.63 -15.85
C ALA A 185 3.69 20.25 -15.25
N TYR A 186 4.74 19.42 -15.13
CA TYR A 186 4.72 18.17 -14.39
C TYR A 186 5.52 18.30 -13.10
N ILE A 187 4.88 18.06 -11.96
CA ILE A 187 5.47 18.13 -10.62
C ILE A 187 5.59 16.69 -10.13
N GLY A 188 6.77 16.09 -10.32
CA GLY A 188 6.97 14.63 -10.19
C GLY A 188 7.50 14.20 -8.83
N GLY A 189 8.66 14.69 -8.44
CA GLY A 189 9.46 14.17 -7.34
C GLY A 189 10.59 13.26 -7.82
N ASP A 190 10.97 12.22 -7.05
CA ASP A 190 12.09 11.33 -7.42
C ASP A 190 11.72 10.39 -8.58
N MET A 191 12.27 10.66 -9.75
CA MET A 191 12.08 9.85 -10.98
C MET A 191 12.61 8.42 -10.89
N LYS A 192 13.33 8.05 -9.82
CA LYS A 192 13.71 6.65 -9.57
C LYS A 192 12.53 5.82 -9.08
N GLN A 193 11.48 6.46 -8.59
CA GLN A 193 10.25 5.79 -8.20
C GLN A 193 9.43 5.46 -9.45
N PHE A 194 9.07 4.17 -9.61
CA PHE A 194 8.40 3.68 -10.81
C PHE A 194 7.11 4.44 -11.13
N PHE A 195 6.25 4.63 -10.14
CA PHE A 195 4.98 5.33 -10.34
C PHE A 195 5.16 6.77 -10.83
N ILE A 196 6.22 7.47 -10.38
CA ILE A 196 6.54 8.83 -10.85
C ILE A 196 6.98 8.80 -12.30
N ALA A 197 7.89 7.88 -12.64
CA ALA A 197 8.38 7.73 -14.01
C ALA A 197 7.26 7.33 -14.99
N ASP A 198 6.34 6.47 -14.56
CA ASP A 198 5.23 6.03 -15.41
C ASP A 198 4.16 7.13 -15.56
N ARG A 199 3.83 7.90 -14.50
CA ARG A 199 2.98 9.08 -14.64
C ARG A 199 3.59 10.12 -15.59
N HIS A 200 4.91 10.31 -15.52
CA HIS A 200 5.61 11.19 -16.43
C HIS A 200 5.53 10.71 -17.89
N LYS A 201 5.67 9.40 -18.16
CA LYS A 201 5.45 8.85 -19.50
C LYS A 201 4.03 9.13 -20.01
N GLY A 202 3.05 8.98 -19.14
CA GLY A 202 1.65 9.32 -19.46
C GLY A 202 1.49 10.79 -19.81
N TYR A 203 2.11 11.69 -19.05
CA TYR A 203 2.15 13.12 -19.32
C TYR A 203 2.78 13.42 -20.70
N GLU A 204 3.96 12.86 -21.00
CA GLU A 204 4.62 13.05 -22.30
C GLU A 204 3.75 12.53 -23.46
N ARG A 205 3.13 11.36 -23.29
CA ARG A 205 2.24 10.78 -24.30
C ARG A 205 1.03 11.67 -24.56
N ALA A 206 0.41 12.22 -23.52
CA ALA A 206 -0.74 13.11 -23.68
C ALA A 206 -0.39 14.40 -24.42
N LEU A 207 0.74 15.04 -24.10
CA LEU A 207 1.22 16.22 -24.84
C LEU A 207 1.42 15.88 -26.31
N LYS A 208 2.08 14.77 -26.61
CA LYS A 208 2.35 14.34 -27.99
C LYS A 208 1.06 14.06 -28.77
N ASP A 209 0.11 13.35 -28.18
CA ASP A 209 -1.15 12.96 -28.85
C ASP A 209 -2.05 14.17 -29.12
N HIS A 210 -1.87 15.26 -28.37
CA HIS A 210 -2.59 16.53 -28.56
C HIS A 210 -1.74 17.61 -29.24
N GLU A 211 -0.62 17.22 -29.85
CA GLU A 211 0.27 18.12 -30.59
C GLU A 211 0.83 19.30 -29.79
N LEU A 212 0.96 19.16 -28.47
CA LEU A 212 1.60 20.14 -27.59
C LEU A 212 3.10 19.85 -27.44
N ALA A 213 3.89 20.93 -27.39
CA ALA A 213 5.34 20.81 -27.23
C ALA A 213 5.73 20.35 -25.83
N TYR A 214 6.55 19.31 -25.74
CA TYR A 214 7.24 18.97 -24.50
C TYR A 214 8.35 19.98 -24.20
N ASP A 215 8.33 20.56 -23.01
CA ASP A 215 9.34 21.50 -22.54
C ASP A 215 10.00 20.99 -21.28
N PRO A 216 11.28 20.57 -21.31
CA PRO A 216 11.99 20.09 -20.12
C PRO A 216 12.04 21.09 -18.97
N LYS A 217 11.89 22.39 -19.22
CA LYS A 217 11.87 23.43 -18.20
C LYS A 217 10.61 23.42 -17.34
N ARG A 218 9.57 22.70 -17.78
CA ARG A 218 8.32 22.54 -17.03
C ARG A 218 8.25 21.22 -16.28
N ILE A 219 9.37 20.51 -16.16
CA ILE A 219 9.48 19.25 -15.41
C ILE A 219 10.23 19.53 -14.11
N TYR A 220 9.54 19.34 -12.99
CA TYR A 220 10.07 19.63 -11.67
C TYR A 220 10.16 18.34 -10.87
N ASN A 221 11.38 17.93 -10.54
CA ASN A 221 11.72 16.67 -9.90
C ASN A 221 12.69 16.88 -8.73
N ASP A 222 13.11 15.79 -8.09
CA ASP A 222 14.19 15.75 -7.08
C ASP A 222 13.87 16.53 -5.78
N PHE A 223 12.63 16.46 -5.30
CA PHE A 223 12.21 16.98 -4.00
C PHE A 223 11.45 15.89 -3.20
N ALA A 224 11.33 16.09 -1.89
CA ALA A 224 10.53 15.23 -1.03
C ALA A 224 9.02 15.56 -1.13
N PHE A 225 8.18 14.63 -0.72
CA PHE A 225 6.74 14.84 -0.74
C PHE A 225 6.24 15.41 0.58
N LEU A 226 6.52 16.72 0.81
CA LEU A 226 6.05 17.47 1.95
C LEU A 226 5.34 18.76 1.50
N PRO A 227 4.36 19.27 2.27
CA PRO A 227 3.72 20.54 1.95
C PRO A 227 4.70 21.71 1.88
N SER A 228 5.73 21.72 2.74
CA SER A 228 6.79 22.72 2.71
C SER A 228 7.58 22.73 1.39
N ASP A 229 7.82 21.54 0.82
CA ASP A 229 8.52 21.45 -0.45
C ASP A 229 7.67 21.98 -1.59
N GLY A 230 6.36 21.66 -1.60
CA GLY A 230 5.41 22.22 -2.56
C GLY A 230 5.31 23.74 -2.48
N TYR A 231 5.25 24.30 -1.27
CA TYR A 231 5.19 25.74 -1.06
C TYR A 231 6.47 26.43 -1.56
N ASN A 232 7.64 25.92 -1.18
CA ASN A 232 8.93 26.50 -1.59
C ASN A 232 9.15 26.32 -3.10
N LEU A 233 8.75 25.19 -3.68
CA LEU A 233 8.80 24.99 -5.12
C LEU A 233 7.98 26.04 -5.87
N ALA A 234 6.74 26.29 -5.44
CA ALA A 234 5.88 27.30 -6.05
C ALA A 234 6.42 28.72 -5.88
N LYS A 235 7.01 29.01 -4.73
CA LYS A 235 7.55 30.34 -4.40
C LYS A 235 8.85 30.66 -5.14
N ASP A 236 9.77 29.70 -5.20
CA ASP A 236 11.17 29.98 -5.53
C ASP A 236 11.60 29.41 -6.90
N THR A 237 10.81 28.48 -7.48
CA THR A 237 11.28 27.70 -8.62
C THR A 237 10.30 27.69 -9.81
N LEU A 238 8.98 27.59 -9.56
CA LEU A 238 8.00 27.50 -10.64
C LEU A 238 7.90 28.82 -11.42
N ASP A 239 7.95 28.73 -12.73
CA ASP A 239 7.68 29.86 -13.64
C ASP A 239 6.16 30.05 -13.82
N LEU A 240 5.50 30.55 -12.78
CA LEU A 240 4.05 30.64 -12.70
C LEU A 240 3.41 31.56 -13.77
N GLU A 241 4.17 32.49 -14.34
CA GLU A 241 3.68 33.34 -15.44
C GLU A 241 3.59 32.57 -16.77
N ASN A 242 4.38 31.51 -16.91
CA ASN A 242 4.47 30.69 -18.11
C ASN A 242 3.84 29.30 -17.94
N ILE A 243 3.04 29.08 -16.88
CA ILE A 243 2.30 27.86 -16.60
C ILE A 243 0.82 28.17 -16.52
N ASP A 244 -0.04 27.40 -17.19
CA ASP A 244 -1.50 27.50 -17.12
C ASP A 244 -2.16 26.21 -16.61
N GLY A 245 -1.39 25.11 -16.48
CA GLY A 245 -1.82 23.86 -15.88
C GLY A 245 -0.70 23.12 -15.17
N MET A 246 -1.01 22.34 -14.14
CA MET A 246 -0.05 21.50 -13.42
C MET A 246 -0.61 20.10 -13.20
N VAL A 247 0.18 19.07 -13.54
CA VAL A 247 -0.02 17.68 -13.08
C VAL A 247 0.88 17.48 -11.88
N ILE A 248 0.31 17.21 -10.70
CA ILE A 248 1.04 17.13 -9.43
C ILE A 248 0.95 15.70 -8.91
N SER A 249 2.08 15.01 -8.83
CA SER A 249 2.15 13.58 -8.53
C SER A 249 1.86 13.21 -7.07
N ASP A 250 1.79 14.17 -6.16
CA ASP A 250 1.59 13.93 -4.73
C ASP A 250 0.66 14.96 -4.08
N GLU A 251 -0.20 14.49 -3.19
CA GLU A 251 -1.22 15.31 -2.53
C GLU A 251 -0.62 16.34 -1.56
N LEU A 252 0.41 15.97 -0.80
CA LEU A 252 1.05 16.88 0.15
C LEU A 252 1.78 18.03 -0.57
N VAL A 253 2.43 17.72 -1.68
CA VAL A 253 3.07 18.73 -2.53
C VAL A 253 2.01 19.66 -3.11
N SER A 254 0.87 19.13 -3.56
CA SER A 254 -0.25 19.93 -4.07
C SER A 254 -0.81 20.87 -3.00
N GLU A 255 -0.95 20.43 -1.75
CA GLU A 255 -1.36 21.29 -0.64
C GLU A 255 -0.42 22.50 -0.47
N GLY A 256 0.88 22.24 -0.50
CA GLY A 256 1.88 23.32 -0.41
C GLY A 256 1.83 24.31 -1.57
N ILE A 257 1.75 23.80 -2.80
CA ILE A 257 1.62 24.63 -4.00
C ILE A 257 0.37 25.50 -3.91
N ARG A 258 -0.78 24.90 -3.57
CA ARG A 258 -2.06 25.64 -3.42
C ARG A 258 -1.98 26.72 -2.35
N ALA A 259 -1.38 26.40 -1.21
CA ALA A 259 -1.19 27.38 -0.14
C ALA A 259 -0.39 28.61 -0.60
N TYR A 260 0.61 28.42 -1.46
CA TYR A 260 1.32 29.54 -2.07
C TYR A 260 0.48 30.28 -3.12
N LEU A 261 -0.18 29.55 -4.04
CA LEU A 261 -1.01 30.17 -5.10
C LEU A 261 -2.15 31.01 -4.52
N GLU A 262 -2.68 30.65 -3.34
CA GLU A 262 -3.71 31.45 -2.64
C GLU A 262 -3.20 32.80 -2.15
N THR A 263 -1.90 32.99 -2.02
CA THR A 263 -1.27 34.26 -1.66
C THR A 263 -1.04 35.18 -2.87
N GLN A 264 -1.26 34.64 -4.10
CA GLN A 264 -0.99 35.40 -5.33
C GLN A 264 -2.30 35.89 -5.95
N ASP A 265 -2.33 37.16 -6.29
CA ASP A 265 -3.44 37.76 -7.03
C ASP A 265 -3.29 37.45 -8.54
N ASN A 266 -4.42 37.16 -9.21
CA ASN A 266 -4.52 37.02 -10.67
C ASN A 266 -3.84 35.80 -11.32
N LEU A 267 -3.44 34.78 -10.58
CA LEU A 267 -3.02 33.52 -11.16
C LEU A 267 -4.22 32.61 -11.39
N ASN A 268 -4.40 32.16 -12.63
CA ASN A 268 -5.46 31.22 -13.03
C ASN A 268 -4.82 29.94 -13.54
N ILE A 269 -4.20 29.17 -12.65
CA ILE A 269 -3.52 27.92 -12.95
C ILE A 269 -4.43 26.77 -12.53
N LYS A 270 -4.70 25.84 -13.46
CA LYS A 270 -5.46 24.62 -13.17
C LYS A 270 -4.54 23.51 -12.67
N THR A 271 -5.00 22.72 -11.71
CA THR A 271 -4.22 21.62 -11.17
C THR A 271 -4.95 20.29 -11.25
N VAL A 272 -4.23 19.23 -11.54
CA VAL A 272 -4.69 17.86 -11.34
C VAL A 272 -3.74 17.14 -10.43
N THR A 273 -4.26 16.61 -9.33
CA THR A 273 -3.50 15.94 -8.27
C THR A 273 -3.93 14.49 -8.13
N PHE A 274 -3.02 13.58 -7.80
CA PHE A 274 -3.34 12.20 -7.45
C PHE A 274 -3.63 12.12 -5.95
N SER A 275 -4.84 11.67 -5.59
CA SER A 275 -5.30 11.58 -4.19
C SER A 275 -5.47 10.14 -3.74
N ALA A 276 -5.15 9.87 -2.48
CA ALA A 276 -5.25 8.56 -1.88
C ALA A 276 -6.71 8.08 -1.67
N PHE A 277 -7.67 8.99 -1.63
CA PHE A 277 -9.08 8.72 -1.37
C PHE A 277 -9.97 9.75 -2.06
N LYS A 278 -11.26 9.41 -2.18
CA LYS A 278 -12.25 10.33 -2.72
C LYS A 278 -12.40 11.53 -1.79
N GLN A 279 -12.21 12.70 -2.34
CA GLN A 279 -12.33 13.95 -1.60
C GLN A 279 -13.77 14.48 -1.74
N ASP A 280 -14.63 14.17 -0.78
CA ASP A 280 -16.05 14.58 -0.81
C ASP A 280 -16.27 16.08 -0.54
N GLN A 281 -15.23 16.82 -0.12
CA GLN A 281 -15.32 18.21 0.32
C GLN A 281 -14.11 19.08 -0.04
N ILE A 282 -13.46 18.85 -1.15
CA ILE A 282 -12.57 19.93 -1.61
C ILE A 282 -13.48 21.09 -1.99
N SER A 283 -13.27 22.22 -1.30
CA SER A 283 -13.72 23.54 -1.78
C SER A 283 -13.41 23.60 -3.28
N GLN A 284 -14.42 23.34 -4.10
CA GLN A 284 -14.33 23.47 -5.55
C GLN A 284 -14.08 24.96 -5.88
N LYS A 285 -12.87 25.42 -5.61
CA LYS A 285 -12.34 26.48 -6.42
C LYS A 285 -12.20 25.86 -7.80
N ASN A 286 -12.85 26.42 -8.80
CA ASN A 286 -13.06 25.89 -10.16
C ASN A 286 -11.80 25.48 -10.94
N ASN A 287 -10.63 25.41 -10.31
CA ASN A 287 -9.32 25.21 -10.92
C ASN A 287 -8.62 23.91 -10.47
N ASP A 288 -9.16 23.16 -9.52
CA ASP A 288 -8.52 21.97 -8.98
C ASP A 288 -9.34 20.72 -9.32
N ALA A 289 -8.67 19.73 -9.89
CA ALA A 289 -9.19 18.40 -10.13
C ALA A 289 -8.30 17.35 -9.46
N TYR A 290 -8.78 16.13 -9.30
CA TYR A 290 -7.98 15.05 -8.74
C TYR A 290 -8.31 13.70 -9.37
N ILE A 291 -7.36 12.78 -9.28
CA ILE A 291 -7.54 11.37 -9.62
C ILE A 291 -7.47 10.58 -8.31
N ASN A 292 -8.57 9.93 -7.93
CA ASN A 292 -8.62 9.06 -6.78
C ASN A 292 -7.95 7.73 -7.12
N LEU A 293 -6.88 7.40 -6.42
CA LEU A 293 -6.09 6.19 -6.62
C LEU A 293 -6.78 4.92 -6.09
N ASN A 294 -7.91 5.04 -5.38
CA ASN A 294 -8.57 3.91 -4.74
C ASN A 294 -7.65 3.08 -3.83
N SER A 295 -6.78 3.75 -3.09
CA SER A 295 -5.68 3.14 -2.33
C SER A 295 -6.13 2.08 -1.33
N HIS A 296 -7.35 2.19 -0.77
CA HIS A 296 -7.91 1.16 0.11
C HIS A 296 -8.24 -0.14 -0.65
N ILE A 297 -8.65 -0.05 -1.92
CA ILE A 297 -8.88 -1.22 -2.78
C ILE A 297 -7.55 -1.88 -3.10
N ILE A 298 -6.52 -1.10 -3.42
CA ILE A 298 -5.16 -1.61 -3.63
C ILE A 298 -4.69 -2.42 -2.42
N GLY A 299 -4.89 -1.88 -1.20
CA GLY A 299 -4.53 -2.58 0.03
C GLY A 299 -5.29 -3.90 0.23
N ALA A 300 -6.61 -3.91 -0.02
CA ALA A 300 -7.43 -5.11 0.07
C ALA A 300 -7.00 -6.17 -0.96
N ARG A 301 -6.82 -5.77 -2.23
CA ARG A 301 -6.38 -6.68 -3.30
C ARG A 301 -5.00 -7.27 -3.07
N ALA A 302 -4.07 -6.54 -2.45
CA ALA A 302 -2.78 -7.10 -2.06
C ALA A 302 -2.93 -8.30 -1.10
N VAL A 303 -3.87 -8.23 -0.17
CA VAL A 303 -4.17 -9.34 0.75
C VAL A 303 -4.80 -10.52 0.02
N ASP A 304 -5.80 -10.28 -0.84
CA ASP A 304 -6.45 -11.34 -1.63
C ASP A 304 -5.42 -12.09 -2.49
N ILE A 305 -4.57 -11.35 -3.21
CA ILE A 305 -3.50 -11.93 -4.05
C ILE A 305 -2.55 -12.80 -3.21
N LEU A 306 -2.24 -12.38 -1.99
CA LEU A 306 -1.38 -13.16 -1.12
C LEU A 306 -2.05 -14.43 -0.63
N PHE A 307 -3.37 -14.41 -0.35
CA PHE A 307 -4.14 -15.63 -0.05
C PHE A 307 -4.22 -16.57 -1.26
N GLU A 308 -4.45 -16.05 -2.47
CA GLU A 308 -4.41 -16.84 -3.70
C GLU A 308 -3.05 -17.52 -3.90
N ALA A 309 -1.94 -16.81 -3.59
CA ALA A 309 -0.59 -17.35 -3.68
C ALA A 309 -0.28 -18.44 -2.62
N LEU A 310 -1.00 -18.44 -1.50
CA LEU A 310 -0.87 -19.43 -0.43
C LEU A 310 -1.74 -20.67 -0.64
N ASP A 311 -2.79 -20.57 -1.46
CA ASP A 311 -3.69 -21.69 -1.74
C ASP A 311 -3.02 -22.71 -2.68
N PRO A 312 -2.75 -23.95 -2.23
CA PRO A 312 -2.10 -24.95 -3.07
C PRO A 312 -2.88 -25.32 -4.34
N GLU A 313 -4.21 -25.13 -4.35
CA GLU A 313 -5.07 -25.41 -5.51
C GLU A 313 -5.06 -24.25 -6.51
N GLN A 314 -4.82 -23.04 -6.04
CA GLN A 314 -4.78 -21.80 -6.84
C GLN A 314 -3.35 -21.31 -7.06
N ALA A 315 -2.36 -21.80 -6.30
CA ALA A 315 -0.95 -21.45 -6.45
C ALA A 315 -0.49 -21.76 -7.87
N SER A 316 -0.85 -20.84 -8.78
CA SER A 316 -0.51 -20.93 -10.18
C SER A 316 0.99 -20.70 -10.33
N THR A 317 1.60 -21.32 -11.33
CA THR A 317 2.96 -21.01 -11.77
C THR A 317 3.07 -19.59 -12.33
N ARG A 318 1.98 -18.84 -12.36
CA ARG A 318 1.88 -17.49 -12.93
C ARG A 318 1.76 -16.45 -11.83
N PHE A 319 2.60 -15.43 -11.89
CA PHE A 319 2.49 -14.25 -11.04
C PHE A 319 1.27 -13.40 -11.43
N ILE A 320 0.54 -12.92 -10.42
CA ILE A 320 -0.62 -12.04 -10.60
C ILE A 320 -0.10 -10.61 -10.71
N HIS A 321 -0.47 -9.94 -11.79
CA HIS A 321 -0.19 -8.53 -12.03
C HIS A 321 -1.55 -7.84 -12.22
N GLU A 322 -1.95 -7.05 -11.24
CA GLU A 322 -3.27 -6.43 -11.21
C GLU A 322 -3.17 -4.92 -11.18
N TYR A 323 -4.01 -4.27 -11.98
CA TYR A 323 -4.19 -2.83 -11.95
C TYR A 323 -5.59 -2.50 -11.43
N VAL A 324 -5.64 -1.72 -10.36
CA VAL A 324 -6.88 -1.17 -9.79
C VAL A 324 -7.20 0.12 -10.53
N ASP A 325 -8.43 0.23 -11.00
CA ASP A 325 -8.89 1.45 -11.67
C ASP A 325 -8.86 2.64 -10.73
N ALA A 326 -8.35 3.76 -11.22
CA ALA A 326 -8.41 5.03 -10.54
C ALA A 326 -9.64 5.82 -11.04
N ASP A 327 -10.24 6.63 -10.16
CA ASP A 327 -11.42 7.41 -10.49
C ASP A 327 -11.03 8.88 -10.77
N PRO A 328 -11.04 9.34 -12.01
CA PRO A 328 -10.79 10.73 -12.33
C PRO A 328 -11.99 11.61 -11.94
N HIS A 329 -11.74 12.59 -11.08
CA HIS A 329 -12.64 13.69 -10.78
C HIS A 329 -12.12 14.93 -11.49
N THR A 330 -12.44 15.03 -12.76
CA THR A 330 -12.04 16.12 -13.65
C THR A 330 -12.94 17.34 -13.48
N PHE A 331 -12.50 18.47 -14.03
CA PHE A 331 -13.17 19.78 -13.95
C PHE A 331 -14.62 19.75 -14.43
#